data_c490d747672138a13dadbabd2e11d8b9
#
_entry.id   c490d747672138a13dadbabd2e11d8b9
#
_cell.length_a   1.000
_cell.length_b   1.000
_cell.length_c   1.000
_cell.angle_alpha   90.00
_cell.angle_beta   90.00
_cell.angle_gamma   90.00
#
_symmetry.space_group_name_H-M   'P 1'
#
loop_
_entity.id
_entity.type
_entity.pdbx_description
1 polymer ?
#
loop_
_entity_poly.entity_id
_entity_poly.type
_entity_poly.pdbx_seq_one_letter_code
_entity_poly.pdbx_strand_id
1 'polypeptide(L)'
;MDDANEFFDFDEEKIEKEKTPFSTIIAPDKIEIFDTYVVIDGVYHCFLYIPSDQYPLHIVPSWLSPLINVCEGVDVDIFASKMDTRRMKNNIRRSNGVNDVRLNHMNPNGENYHNIKDSVISGNYILSMLSSGDSLYYINTLITISADTYDSMYNKYSLIKDMLDTINVQLFEFNYMQDKALNSFLPLNHVEKEIFEKSKRNITTEGLAAFYPFTSYEVSDNDGILMGVNNDNNSLCVLDLFNTDKYKNANVAILGKPGAGKTFTLSLMLKRFRMKGIQTSIIMPLKSHEFLRLAKAVNGEFIKLSSGSKDCINVMEIRRQDNESKKALGIYDDNEIILNKKVDNLLTFFSLIVTDITLQEKQLLDDAILKTYEKFGITKDNDSLIDHFKTVREPNGKLKKIEVYKKMPILGDLYEILRENPKCERIADILQRYVTGSASAFNGQTNVDLTNQFIVFDLSALTKELLPIGMFIALDYIWDKAKEDLTKKKAIAIDETWKLMKSSPLAANFVVEIFKIIRGYGGAAIAVSQDIEDFFSANGGEYGKAIISNSQTKMILGLESEQAQLVQKILNLSNKERKDIEMFERGQILLASNSNTFTIDFIASQFETKLVTTDRKKLAQIVKEN
;
A
#
# COMPACT_ATOMS: atom_id res chain seq x y z
N MET A 1 -33.53 14.04 -49.17
CA MET A 1 -33.55 12.66 -48.64
C MET A 1 -32.74 11.75 -49.55
N ASP A 2 -31.55 12.20 -49.99
CA ASP A 2 -30.72 11.43 -50.96
C ASP A 2 -29.21 11.52 -50.71
N ASP A 3 -28.80 11.77 -49.46
CA ASP A 3 -27.36 11.87 -49.15
C ASP A 3 -26.89 10.92 -48.01
N ALA A 4 -27.65 9.85 -47.74
CA ALA A 4 -27.31 8.90 -46.66
C ALA A 4 -26.77 7.52 -47.13
N ASN A 5 -26.71 7.29 -48.46
CA ASN A 5 -26.35 5.97 -49.00
C ASN A 5 -24.95 5.90 -49.66
N GLU A 6 -24.16 6.95 -49.60
CA GLU A 6 -22.81 6.95 -50.23
C GLU A 6 -21.66 6.45 -49.29
N PHE A 7 -21.95 6.02 -48.06
CA PHE A 7 -20.88 5.67 -47.11
C PHE A 7 -20.62 4.17 -46.92
N PHE A 8 -21.34 3.27 -47.60
CA PHE A 8 -21.15 1.81 -47.42
C PHE A 8 -21.18 1.00 -48.73
N ASP A 9 -20.57 1.51 -49.78
CA ASP A 9 -20.20 0.66 -50.92
C ASP A 9 -18.83 0.00 -50.63
N PHE A 10 -18.87 -1.05 -49.85
CA PHE A 10 -17.70 -1.93 -49.67
C PHE A 10 -17.59 -2.82 -50.92
N ASP A 11 -16.58 -2.56 -51.71
CA ASP A 11 -16.16 -3.33 -52.88
C ASP A 11 -15.78 -4.76 -52.39
N GLU A 12 -16.71 -5.72 -52.41
CA GLU A 12 -16.51 -7.12 -51.96
C GLU A 12 -15.31 -7.78 -52.66
N GLU A 13 -14.97 -7.40 -53.91
CA GLU A 13 -13.80 -7.90 -54.63
C GLU A 13 -12.45 -7.37 -54.10
N LYS A 14 -12.43 -6.25 -53.35
CA LYS A 14 -11.22 -5.75 -52.69
C LYS A 14 -10.96 -6.42 -51.33
N ILE A 15 -12.01 -6.90 -50.66
CA ILE A 15 -11.89 -7.58 -49.35
C ILE A 15 -11.25 -8.96 -49.49
N GLU A 16 -11.41 -9.66 -50.61
CA GLU A 16 -10.76 -10.94 -50.86
C GLU A 16 -9.26 -10.85 -51.19
N LYS A 17 -8.76 -9.69 -51.61
CA LYS A 17 -7.36 -9.49 -52.03
C LYS A 17 -6.42 -8.89 -50.99
N GLU A 18 -6.94 -8.20 -49.98
CA GLU A 18 -6.15 -7.73 -48.85
C GLU A 18 -6.69 -8.34 -47.57
N LYS A 19 -6.10 -9.44 -47.10
CA LYS A 19 -6.19 -9.81 -45.68
C LYS A 19 -5.65 -8.62 -44.91
N THR A 20 -6.55 -7.68 -44.52
CA THR A 20 -6.14 -6.55 -43.70
C THR A 20 -5.56 -7.09 -42.39
N PRO A 21 -4.41 -6.57 -41.91
CA PRO A 21 -3.80 -7.00 -40.65
C PRO A 21 -4.79 -6.98 -39.48
N PHE A 22 -5.86 -6.20 -39.60
CA PHE A 22 -6.90 -6.03 -38.60
C PHE A 22 -7.85 -7.23 -38.47
N SER A 23 -8.24 -7.87 -39.55
CA SER A 23 -9.10 -9.08 -39.52
C SER A 23 -8.37 -10.29 -38.92
N THR A 24 -7.06 -10.40 -39.11
CA THR A 24 -6.22 -11.47 -38.53
C THR A 24 -5.92 -11.24 -37.04
N ILE A 25 -6.12 -10.03 -36.51
CA ILE A 25 -5.94 -9.69 -35.08
C ILE A 25 -7.23 -9.97 -34.29
N ILE A 26 -8.40 -9.85 -34.91
CA ILE A 26 -9.70 -9.93 -34.21
C ILE A 26 -10.32 -11.32 -34.29
N ALA A 27 -10.18 -12.03 -35.42
CA ALA A 27 -10.76 -13.35 -35.59
C ALA A 27 -9.78 -14.44 -35.13
N PRO A 28 -10.26 -15.43 -34.34
CA PRO A 28 -9.44 -16.58 -34.00
C PRO A 28 -9.08 -17.38 -35.25
N ASP A 29 -7.89 -17.96 -35.26
CA ASP A 29 -7.43 -18.82 -36.38
C ASP A 29 -8.15 -20.16 -36.39
N LYS A 30 -8.53 -20.68 -35.22
CA LYS A 30 -9.16 -21.99 -35.08
C LYS A 30 -10.16 -22.05 -33.92
N ILE A 31 -11.36 -22.56 -34.19
CA ILE A 31 -12.37 -22.87 -33.16
C ILE A 31 -12.72 -24.35 -33.26
N GLU A 32 -12.57 -25.11 -32.19
CA GLU A 32 -12.96 -26.53 -32.07
C GLU A 32 -14.03 -26.66 -30.98
N ILE A 33 -15.20 -27.16 -31.37
CA ILE A 33 -16.36 -27.32 -30.49
C ILE A 33 -16.48 -28.78 -30.07
N PHE A 34 -16.47 -28.99 -28.73
CA PHE A 34 -16.65 -30.30 -28.12
C PHE A 34 -17.99 -30.34 -27.35
N ASP A 35 -18.34 -31.49 -26.80
CA ASP A 35 -19.62 -31.68 -26.09
C ASP A 35 -19.76 -30.77 -24.85
N THR A 36 -18.68 -30.51 -24.13
CA THR A 36 -18.66 -29.80 -22.83
C THR A 36 -17.77 -28.56 -22.78
N TYR A 37 -16.96 -28.33 -23.82
CA TYR A 37 -16.04 -27.17 -23.87
C TYR A 37 -15.76 -26.79 -25.34
N VAL A 38 -15.12 -25.63 -25.49
CA VAL A 38 -14.65 -25.12 -26.78
C VAL A 38 -13.16 -24.81 -26.68
N VAL A 39 -12.40 -25.06 -27.73
CA VAL A 39 -11.00 -24.65 -27.84
C VAL A 39 -10.88 -23.56 -28.89
N ILE A 40 -10.40 -22.41 -28.50
CA ILE A 40 -10.18 -21.25 -29.37
C ILE A 40 -8.67 -20.93 -29.35
N ASP A 41 -8.01 -21.09 -30.48
CA ASP A 41 -6.55 -20.88 -30.64
C ASP A 41 -5.70 -21.58 -29.56
N GLY A 42 -6.13 -22.80 -29.16
CA GLY A 42 -5.42 -23.59 -28.15
C GLY A 42 -5.81 -23.30 -26.71
N VAL A 43 -6.65 -22.30 -26.45
CA VAL A 43 -7.20 -22.00 -25.12
C VAL A 43 -8.52 -22.73 -24.93
N TYR A 44 -8.66 -23.44 -23.81
CA TYR A 44 -9.84 -24.19 -23.43
C TYR A 44 -10.86 -23.30 -22.73
N HIS A 45 -12.13 -23.33 -23.20
CA HIS A 45 -13.23 -22.54 -22.63
C HIS A 45 -14.37 -23.45 -22.22
N CYS A 46 -14.84 -23.33 -20.99
CA CYS A 46 -16.04 -24.00 -20.47
C CYS A 46 -17.13 -22.97 -20.19
N PHE A 47 -18.33 -23.17 -20.72
CA PHE A 47 -19.45 -22.25 -20.54
C PHE A 47 -20.45 -22.83 -19.55
N LEU A 48 -20.80 -22.03 -18.55
CA LEU A 48 -21.64 -22.42 -17.42
C LEU A 48 -22.79 -21.43 -17.22
N TYR A 49 -23.83 -21.85 -16.51
CA TYR A 49 -24.95 -20.99 -16.14
C TYR A 49 -25.50 -21.36 -14.77
N ILE A 50 -26.19 -20.40 -14.14
CA ILE A 50 -26.99 -20.61 -12.94
C ILE A 50 -28.44 -20.85 -13.37
N PRO A 51 -29.03 -22.03 -13.11
CA PRO A 51 -30.42 -22.30 -13.43
C PRO A 51 -31.40 -21.42 -12.63
N SER A 52 -32.62 -21.28 -13.14
CA SER A 52 -33.67 -20.45 -12.55
C SER A 52 -33.96 -20.72 -11.07
N ASP A 53 -33.88 -21.96 -10.64
CA ASP A 53 -34.20 -22.46 -9.30
C ASP A 53 -33.01 -22.51 -8.33
N GLN A 54 -31.80 -22.23 -8.84
CA GLN A 54 -30.56 -22.29 -8.07
C GLN A 54 -30.07 -20.92 -7.56
N TYR A 55 -30.78 -19.84 -7.86
CA TYR A 55 -30.43 -18.53 -7.28
C TYR A 55 -30.79 -18.47 -5.80
N PRO A 56 -29.97 -17.81 -4.95
CA PRO A 56 -30.27 -17.64 -3.52
C PRO A 56 -31.63 -17.00 -3.29
N LEU A 57 -32.33 -17.42 -2.25
CA LEU A 57 -33.62 -16.82 -1.86
C LEU A 57 -33.44 -15.36 -1.39
N HIS A 58 -32.32 -15.05 -0.77
CA HIS A 58 -31.94 -13.72 -0.31
C HIS A 58 -30.61 -13.34 -0.96
N ILE A 59 -30.64 -12.33 -1.81
CA ILE A 59 -29.46 -11.79 -2.49
C ILE A 59 -29.00 -10.56 -1.71
N VAL A 60 -27.73 -10.59 -1.27
CA VAL A 60 -27.07 -9.45 -0.67
C VAL A 60 -26.20 -8.72 -1.71
N PRO A 61 -25.99 -7.40 -1.59
CA PRO A 61 -25.07 -6.69 -2.47
C PRO A 61 -23.70 -7.38 -2.52
N SER A 62 -23.10 -7.43 -3.71
CA SER A 62 -21.78 -8.04 -3.94
C SER A 62 -21.70 -9.56 -3.80
N TRP A 63 -22.80 -10.29 -3.80
CA TRP A 63 -22.78 -11.74 -3.65
C TRP A 63 -21.99 -12.50 -4.73
N LEU A 64 -21.81 -11.89 -5.93
CA LEU A 64 -20.98 -12.41 -7.02
C LEU A 64 -19.51 -11.98 -6.95
N SER A 65 -19.13 -11.06 -6.06
CA SER A 65 -17.75 -10.57 -5.96
C SER A 65 -16.72 -11.68 -5.71
N PRO A 66 -16.98 -12.69 -4.86
CA PRO A 66 -16.04 -13.81 -4.69
C PRO A 66 -15.81 -14.59 -5.98
N LEU A 67 -16.84 -14.75 -6.82
CA LEU A 67 -16.76 -15.47 -8.08
C LEU A 67 -15.88 -14.71 -9.10
N ILE A 68 -16.05 -13.41 -9.20
CA ILE A 68 -15.32 -12.56 -10.16
C ILE A 68 -13.83 -12.48 -9.82
N ASN A 69 -13.48 -12.58 -8.53
CA ASN A 69 -12.12 -12.42 -8.03
C ASN A 69 -11.42 -13.75 -7.70
N VAL A 70 -11.99 -14.91 -8.08
CA VAL A 70 -11.48 -16.20 -7.62
C VAL A 70 -10.16 -16.59 -8.27
N CYS A 71 -10.02 -16.39 -9.58
CA CYS A 71 -8.79 -16.63 -10.35
C CYS A 71 -8.85 -15.98 -11.74
N GLU A 72 -7.69 -15.87 -12.39
CA GLU A 72 -7.60 -15.43 -13.79
C GLU A 72 -8.31 -16.39 -14.73
N GLY A 73 -8.92 -15.84 -15.79
CA GLY A 73 -9.64 -16.63 -16.81
C GLY A 73 -11.03 -17.08 -16.36
N VAL A 74 -11.66 -16.34 -15.47
CA VAL A 74 -13.08 -16.48 -15.11
C VAL A 74 -13.79 -15.19 -15.46
N ASP A 75 -14.72 -15.25 -16.41
CA ASP A 75 -15.55 -14.14 -16.83
C ASP A 75 -17.00 -14.38 -16.42
N VAL A 76 -17.69 -13.34 -15.97
CA VAL A 76 -19.10 -13.42 -15.55
C VAL A 76 -19.91 -12.41 -16.32
N ASP A 77 -20.82 -12.91 -17.14
CA ASP A 77 -21.74 -12.12 -17.95
C ASP A 77 -23.11 -12.06 -17.29
N ILE A 78 -23.62 -10.85 -17.07
CA ILE A 78 -24.94 -10.63 -16.47
C ILE A 78 -25.81 -9.89 -17.48
N PHE A 79 -26.77 -10.60 -18.04
CA PHE A 79 -27.76 -10.04 -18.96
C PHE A 79 -29.04 -9.69 -18.20
N ALA A 80 -29.48 -8.46 -18.31
CA ALA A 80 -30.71 -8.00 -17.68
C ALA A 80 -31.67 -7.44 -18.75
N SER A 81 -32.87 -7.98 -18.84
CA SER A 81 -33.91 -7.50 -19.77
C SER A 81 -35.18 -7.11 -19.03
N LYS A 82 -35.70 -5.92 -19.30
CA LYS A 82 -36.93 -5.42 -18.65
C LYS A 82 -38.16 -6.16 -19.14
N MET A 83 -38.99 -6.62 -18.20
CA MET A 83 -40.24 -7.29 -18.49
C MET A 83 -41.38 -6.31 -18.76
N ASP A 84 -42.40 -6.69 -19.53
CA ASP A 84 -43.65 -5.92 -19.65
C ASP A 84 -44.39 -5.99 -18.30
N THR A 85 -44.27 -4.90 -17.54
CA THR A 85 -44.86 -4.77 -16.20
C THR A 85 -46.39 -4.93 -16.21
N ARG A 86 -47.09 -4.43 -17.24
CA ARG A 86 -48.54 -4.55 -17.32
C ARG A 86 -48.97 -6.01 -17.53
N ARG A 87 -48.33 -6.70 -18.45
CA ARG A 87 -48.58 -8.12 -18.74
C ARG A 87 -48.30 -8.99 -17.52
N MET A 88 -47.22 -8.70 -16.82
CA MET A 88 -46.83 -9.46 -15.62
C MET A 88 -47.78 -9.24 -14.45
N LYS A 89 -48.21 -7.98 -14.18
CA LYS A 89 -49.25 -7.69 -13.15
C LYS A 89 -50.50 -8.52 -13.38
N ASN A 90 -50.96 -8.59 -14.64
CA ASN A 90 -52.15 -9.35 -14.97
C ASN A 90 -51.95 -10.86 -14.80
N ASN A 91 -50.82 -11.41 -15.20
CA ASN A 91 -50.49 -12.81 -15.03
C ASN A 91 -50.43 -13.21 -13.57
N ILE A 92 -49.74 -12.39 -12.73
CA ILE A 92 -49.61 -12.68 -11.29
C ILE A 92 -50.99 -12.58 -10.60
N ARG A 93 -51.79 -11.58 -10.91
CA ARG A 93 -53.18 -11.46 -10.36
C ARG A 93 -54.02 -12.68 -10.73
N ARG A 94 -53.91 -13.15 -11.96
CA ARG A 94 -54.66 -14.33 -12.42
C ARG A 94 -54.17 -15.62 -11.71
N SER A 95 -52.87 -15.77 -11.59
CA SER A 95 -52.28 -16.92 -10.89
C SER A 95 -52.65 -16.92 -9.40
N ASN A 96 -52.55 -15.77 -8.71
CA ASN A 96 -52.96 -15.65 -7.30
C ASN A 96 -54.43 -15.95 -7.12
N GLY A 97 -55.32 -15.43 -8.00
CA GLY A 97 -56.76 -15.75 -7.94
C GLY A 97 -57.06 -17.24 -8.09
N VAL A 98 -56.38 -17.93 -9.01
CA VAL A 98 -56.52 -19.40 -9.15
C VAL A 98 -55.99 -20.14 -7.90
N ASN A 99 -54.85 -19.71 -7.37
CA ASN A 99 -54.24 -20.32 -6.19
C ASN A 99 -55.08 -20.08 -4.92
N ASP A 100 -55.69 -18.90 -4.75
CA ASP A 100 -56.59 -18.60 -3.65
C ASP A 100 -57.82 -19.53 -3.67
N VAL A 101 -58.40 -19.77 -4.84
CA VAL A 101 -59.49 -20.71 -5.00
C VAL A 101 -59.04 -22.14 -4.64
N ARG A 102 -57.85 -22.53 -5.03
CA ARG A 102 -57.27 -23.86 -4.68
C ARG A 102 -57.07 -23.99 -3.17
N LEU A 103 -56.50 -22.97 -2.50
CA LEU A 103 -56.29 -23.00 -1.05
C LEU A 103 -57.58 -23.19 -0.28
N ASN A 104 -58.70 -22.61 -0.73
CA ASN A 104 -60.01 -22.75 -0.08
C ASN A 104 -60.57 -24.16 -0.16
N HIS A 105 -60.07 -25.02 -1.05
CA HIS A 105 -60.51 -26.38 -1.27
C HIS A 105 -59.49 -27.45 -0.84
N MET A 106 -58.33 -27.05 -0.27
CA MET A 106 -57.26 -27.95 0.15
C MET A 106 -57.20 -28.13 1.66
N ASN A 107 -56.66 -29.26 2.11
CA ASN A 107 -56.40 -29.52 3.51
C ASN A 107 -55.25 -28.62 3.99
N PRO A 108 -55.45 -27.78 5.04
CA PRO A 108 -54.42 -26.85 5.54
C PRO A 108 -53.12 -27.53 6.07
N ASN A 109 -53.17 -28.82 6.37
CA ASN A 109 -52.02 -29.59 6.89
C ASN A 109 -51.22 -30.31 5.80
N GLY A 110 -51.59 -30.16 4.54
CA GLY A 110 -50.88 -30.78 3.41
C GLY A 110 -49.67 -29.95 2.96
N GLU A 111 -48.60 -30.63 2.56
CA GLU A 111 -47.38 -30.00 2.04
C GLU A 111 -47.67 -29.07 0.85
N ASN A 112 -48.51 -29.48 -0.08
CA ASN A 112 -48.94 -28.69 -1.20
C ASN A 112 -49.70 -27.39 -0.82
N TYR A 113 -50.37 -27.36 0.34
CA TYR A 113 -51.06 -26.17 0.83
C TYR A 113 -50.08 -25.05 1.20
N HIS A 114 -48.98 -25.38 1.90
CA HIS A 114 -47.95 -24.43 2.25
C HIS A 114 -47.25 -23.84 1.01
N ASN A 115 -46.90 -24.69 0.03
CA ASN A 115 -46.25 -24.26 -1.22
C ASN A 115 -47.12 -23.27 -2.02
N ILE A 116 -48.43 -23.55 -2.13
CA ILE A 116 -49.37 -22.67 -2.83
C ILE A 116 -49.58 -21.38 -2.04
N LYS A 117 -49.67 -21.42 -0.71
CA LYS A 117 -49.79 -20.26 0.15
C LYS A 117 -48.57 -19.35 0.01
N ASP A 118 -47.38 -19.90 0.02
CA ASP A 118 -46.13 -19.13 -0.14
C ASP A 118 -46.03 -18.52 -1.54
N SER A 119 -46.53 -19.21 -2.56
CA SER A 119 -46.64 -18.65 -3.92
C SER A 119 -47.59 -17.46 -3.99
N VAL A 120 -48.74 -17.49 -3.28
CA VAL A 120 -49.66 -16.35 -3.21
C VAL A 120 -49.06 -15.17 -2.44
N ILE A 121 -48.38 -15.44 -1.32
CA ILE A 121 -47.69 -14.41 -0.53
C ILE A 121 -46.62 -13.73 -1.39
N SER A 122 -45.78 -14.49 -2.06
CA SER A 122 -44.74 -13.98 -2.97
C SER A 122 -45.33 -13.19 -4.14
N GLY A 123 -46.43 -13.70 -4.73
CA GLY A 123 -47.13 -12.99 -5.81
C GLY A 123 -47.73 -11.65 -5.34
N ASN A 124 -48.32 -11.59 -4.14
CA ASN A 124 -48.82 -10.34 -3.57
C ASN A 124 -47.71 -9.34 -3.23
N TYR A 125 -46.57 -9.82 -2.74
CA TYR A 125 -45.38 -9.01 -2.52
C TYR A 125 -44.91 -8.35 -3.84
N ILE A 126 -44.76 -9.13 -4.91
CA ILE A 126 -44.37 -8.61 -6.22
C ILE A 126 -45.40 -7.59 -6.75
N LEU A 127 -46.71 -7.85 -6.59
CA LEU A 127 -47.76 -6.90 -7.00
C LEU A 127 -47.70 -5.58 -6.22
N SER A 128 -47.35 -5.63 -4.92
CA SER A 128 -47.13 -4.45 -4.08
C SER A 128 -45.95 -3.63 -4.60
N MET A 129 -44.80 -4.27 -4.85
CA MET A 129 -43.59 -3.64 -5.39
C MET A 129 -43.86 -2.98 -6.76
N LEU A 130 -44.51 -3.70 -7.67
CA LEU A 130 -44.88 -3.14 -8.97
C LEU A 130 -45.87 -1.99 -8.88
N SER A 131 -46.68 -1.93 -7.81
CA SER A 131 -47.65 -0.84 -7.61
C SER A 131 -47.00 0.40 -7.03
N SER A 132 -45.88 0.26 -6.30
CA SER A 132 -45.06 1.38 -5.82
C SER A 132 -44.10 1.94 -6.87
N GLY A 133 -44.16 1.46 -8.12
CA GLY A 133 -43.35 1.99 -9.21
C GLY A 133 -42.11 1.17 -9.57
N ASP A 134 -41.90 0.05 -8.92
CA ASP A 134 -40.82 -0.88 -9.25
C ASP A 134 -41.06 -1.59 -10.61
N SER A 135 -40.01 -2.22 -11.13
CA SER A 135 -40.03 -2.96 -12.39
C SER A 135 -39.52 -4.38 -12.18
N LEU A 136 -39.95 -5.29 -13.05
CA LEU A 136 -39.43 -6.65 -13.11
C LEU A 136 -38.49 -6.82 -14.30
N TYR A 137 -37.47 -7.62 -14.08
CA TYR A 137 -36.48 -7.97 -15.09
C TYR A 137 -36.32 -9.48 -15.18
N TYR A 138 -35.92 -9.97 -16.34
CA TYR A 138 -35.23 -11.24 -16.45
C TYR A 138 -33.74 -11.02 -16.31
N ILE A 139 -33.07 -11.86 -15.55
CA ILE A 139 -31.62 -11.88 -15.41
C ILE A 139 -31.11 -13.25 -15.85
N ASN A 140 -29.99 -13.28 -16.55
CA ASN A 140 -29.22 -14.47 -16.91
C ASN A 140 -27.79 -14.24 -16.41
N THR A 141 -27.28 -15.15 -15.61
CA THR A 141 -25.89 -15.15 -15.15
C THR A 141 -25.17 -16.29 -15.83
N LEU A 142 -24.25 -15.94 -16.70
CA LEU A 142 -23.42 -16.85 -17.49
C LEU A 142 -21.98 -16.72 -17.02
N ILE A 143 -21.23 -17.82 -17.02
CA ILE A 143 -19.86 -17.88 -16.53
C ILE A 143 -18.99 -18.59 -17.55
N THR A 144 -17.89 -17.96 -17.97
CA THR A 144 -16.86 -18.57 -18.80
C THR A 144 -15.63 -18.87 -17.97
N ILE A 145 -15.10 -20.07 -18.10
CA ILE A 145 -13.81 -20.46 -17.51
C ILE A 145 -12.85 -20.74 -18.65
N SER A 146 -11.71 -20.07 -18.67
CA SER A 146 -10.67 -20.23 -19.68
C SER A 146 -9.33 -20.63 -19.07
N ALA A 147 -8.59 -21.50 -19.79
CA ALA A 147 -7.25 -21.96 -19.40
C ALA A 147 -6.46 -22.52 -20.59
N ASP A 148 -5.14 -22.56 -20.49
CA ASP A 148 -4.25 -23.08 -21.53
C ASP A 148 -4.30 -24.62 -21.67
N THR A 149 -4.81 -25.33 -20.66
CA THR A 149 -4.93 -26.79 -20.67
C THR A 149 -6.28 -27.23 -20.12
N TYR A 150 -6.76 -28.39 -20.58
CA TYR A 150 -8.00 -28.99 -20.09
C TYR A 150 -7.99 -29.23 -18.58
N ASP A 151 -6.88 -29.75 -18.03
CA ASP A 151 -6.76 -30.04 -16.60
C ASP A 151 -6.82 -28.75 -15.77
N SER A 152 -6.19 -27.67 -16.23
CA SER A 152 -6.25 -26.36 -15.58
C SER A 152 -7.68 -25.79 -15.60
N MET A 153 -8.37 -25.90 -16.73
CA MET A 153 -9.76 -25.45 -16.86
C MET A 153 -10.67 -26.23 -15.89
N TYR A 154 -10.51 -27.57 -15.84
CA TYR A 154 -11.30 -28.43 -14.95
C TYR A 154 -11.04 -28.17 -13.46
N ASN A 155 -9.78 -27.89 -13.07
CA ASN A 155 -9.43 -27.50 -11.70
C ASN A 155 -10.09 -26.17 -11.31
N LYS A 156 -10.11 -25.18 -12.21
CA LYS A 156 -10.83 -23.91 -12.00
C LYS A 156 -12.33 -24.15 -11.86
N TYR A 157 -12.91 -24.99 -12.73
CA TYR A 157 -14.33 -25.35 -12.64
C TYR A 157 -14.67 -25.96 -11.27
N SER A 158 -13.86 -26.92 -10.79
CA SER A 158 -14.06 -27.55 -9.48
C SER A 158 -13.99 -26.53 -8.35
N LEU A 159 -13.01 -25.62 -8.39
CA LEU A 159 -12.85 -24.57 -7.39
C LEU A 159 -14.07 -23.64 -7.33
N ILE A 160 -14.58 -23.21 -8.49
CA ILE A 160 -15.74 -22.33 -8.59
C ILE A 160 -17.01 -23.05 -8.11
N LYS A 161 -17.18 -24.30 -8.48
CA LYS A 161 -18.29 -25.13 -8.05
C LYS A 161 -18.31 -25.29 -6.54
N ASP A 162 -17.20 -25.68 -5.93
CA ASP A 162 -17.08 -25.84 -4.47
C ASP A 162 -17.38 -24.52 -3.74
N MET A 163 -16.92 -23.39 -4.27
CA MET A 163 -17.18 -22.07 -3.71
C MET A 163 -18.67 -21.70 -3.75
N LEU A 164 -19.35 -21.92 -4.88
CA LEU A 164 -20.78 -21.62 -5.02
C LEU A 164 -21.66 -22.60 -4.25
N ASP A 165 -21.26 -23.85 -4.13
CA ASP A 165 -21.95 -24.84 -3.28
C ASP A 165 -21.99 -24.40 -1.80
N THR A 166 -20.97 -23.65 -1.31
CA THR A 166 -20.97 -23.09 0.08
C THR A 166 -22.11 -22.11 0.31
N ILE A 167 -22.58 -21.43 -0.73
CA ILE A 167 -23.73 -20.50 -0.69
C ILE A 167 -25.00 -21.10 -1.28
N ASN A 168 -25.05 -22.42 -1.45
CA ASN A 168 -26.16 -23.18 -2.02
C ASN A 168 -26.54 -22.74 -3.45
N VAL A 169 -25.57 -22.39 -4.29
CA VAL A 169 -25.76 -22.10 -5.72
C VAL A 169 -25.11 -23.19 -6.54
N GLN A 170 -25.88 -23.86 -7.39
CA GLN A 170 -25.36 -24.89 -8.26
C GLN A 170 -25.13 -24.36 -9.68
N LEU A 171 -23.97 -24.71 -10.26
CA LEU A 171 -23.63 -24.42 -11.63
C LEU A 171 -23.95 -25.61 -12.53
N PHE A 172 -24.38 -25.30 -13.74
CA PHE A 172 -24.63 -26.29 -14.78
C PHE A 172 -23.86 -25.95 -16.06
N GLU A 173 -23.41 -27.00 -16.78
CA GLU A 173 -22.74 -26.87 -18.06
C GLU A 173 -23.75 -26.84 -19.21
N PHE A 174 -23.40 -26.19 -20.32
CA PHE A 174 -24.19 -26.23 -21.56
C PHE A 174 -23.82 -27.44 -22.41
N ASN A 175 -24.07 -28.65 -21.92
CA ASN A 175 -23.75 -29.88 -22.63
C ASN A 175 -24.49 -29.96 -24.00
N TYR A 176 -23.74 -30.24 -25.07
CA TYR A 176 -24.20 -30.32 -26.47
C TYR A 176 -24.80 -28.99 -27.01
N MET A 177 -24.46 -27.85 -26.41
CA MET A 177 -24.95 -26.54 -26.82
C MET A 177 -23.81 -25.50 -26.82
N GLN A 178 -22.58 -25.94 -26.98
CA GLN A 178 -21.39 -25.09 -26.88
C GLN A 178 -21.34 -24.01 -27.98
N ASP A 179 -21.85 -24.31 -29.17
CA ASP A 179 -21.99 -23.34 -30.27
C ASP A 179 -22.90 -22.17 -29.90
N LYS A 180 -24.07 -22.47 -29.31
CA LYS A 180 -25.05 -21.47 -28.86
C LYS A 180 -24.54 -20.72 -27.63
N ALA A 181 -23.86 -21.43 -26.75
CA ALA A 181 -23.22 -20.81 -25.59
C ALA A 181 -22.15 -19.79 -26.05
N LEU A 182 -21.22 -20.20 -26.92
CA LEU A 182 -20.20 -19.29 -27.47
C LEU A 182 -20.83 -18.04 -28.08
N ASN A 183 -21.87 -18.17 -28.92
CA ASN A 183 -22.56 -17.01 -29.49
C ASN A 183 -23.18 -16.08 -28.44
N SER A 184 -23.64 -16.64 -27.32
CA SER A 184 -24.25 -15.86 -26.22
C SER A 184 -23.22 -15.15 -25.34
N PHE A 185 -21.99 -15.64 -25.29
CA PHE A 185 -20.89 -15.02 -24.54
C PHE A 185 -20.10 -13.98 -25.33
N LEU A 186 -20.31 -13.89 -26.65
CA LEU A 186 -19.73 -12.80 -27.42
C LEU A 186 -20.32 -11.45 -26.98
N PRO A 187 -19.52 -10.36 -26.97
CA PRO A 187 -19.98 -9.05 -26.49
C PRO A 187 -20.94 -8.34 -27.48
N LEU A 188 -21.90 -9.08 -27.99
CA LEU A 188 -22.90 -8.63 -28.96
C LEU A 188 -24.24 -8.24 -28.31
N ASN A 189 -24.33 -8.28 -26.98
CA ASN A 189 -25.57 -8.05 -26.22
C ASN A 189 -26.75 -8.94 -26.72
N HIS A 190 -26.44 -10.16 -27.07
CA HIS A 190 -27.37 -11.18 -27.56
C HIS A 190 -27.22 -12.46 -26.75
N VAL A 191 -28.35 -13.01 -26.30
CA VAL A 191 -28.40 -14.35 -25.68
C VAL A 191 -29.29 -15.22 -26.53
N GLU A 192 -28.77 -16.36 -26.98
CA GLU A 192 -29.52 -17.35 -27.72
C GLU A 192 -30.77 -17.81 -26.94
N LYS A 193 -31.90 -17.99 -27.63
CA LYS A 193 -33.18 -18.26 -26.98
C LYS A 193 -33.14 -19.46 -26.06
N GLU A 194 -32.45 -20.52 -26.44
CA GLU A 194 -32.36 -21.73 -25.63
C GLU A 194 -31.50 -21.53 -24.36
N ILE A 195 -30.41 -20.76 -24.48
CA ILE A 195 -29.56 -20.35 -23.35
C ILE A 195 -30.37 -19.46 -22.40
N PHE A 196 -31.08 -18.46 -22.95
CA PHE A 196 -31.96 -17.57 -22.20
C PHE A 196 -32.99 -18.36 -21.38
N GLU A 197 -33.71 -19.30 -21.99
CA GLU A 197 -34.76 -20.07 -21.31
C GLU A 197 -34.22 -20.94 -20.16
N LYS A 198 -33.00 -21.47 -20.29
CA LYS A 198 -32.37 -22.31 -19.25
C LYS A 198 -31.88 -21.51 -18.03
N SER A 199 -31.37 -20.32 -18.26
CA SER A 199 -30.67 -19.51 -17.22
C SER A 199 -31.48 -18.33 -16.66
N LYS A 200 -32.65 -17.99 -17.26
CA LYS A 200 -33.44 -16.82 -16.87
C LYS A 200 -34.01 -16.91 -15.46
N ARG A 201 -33.90 -15.83 -14.68
CA ARG A 201 -34.55 -15.64 -13.38
C ARG A 201 -35.29 -14.31 -13.34
N ASN A 202 -36.48 -14.28 -12.72
CA ASN A 202 -37.21 -13.04 -12.48
C ASN A 202 -36.63 -12.33 -11.27
N ILE A 203 -36.45 -11.01 -11.38
CA ILE A 203 -35.90 -10.18 -10.30
C ILE A 203 -36.54 -8.80 -10.28
N THR A 204 -36.69 -8.19 -9.10
CA THR A 204 -37.08 -6.79 -8.93
C THR A 204 -35.91 -5.84 -9.20
N THR A 205 -36.19 -4.54 -9.32
CA THR A 205 -35.12 -3.53 -9.47
C THR A 205 -34.12 -3.56 -8.30
N GLU A 206 -34.61 -3.72 -7.06
CA GLU A 206 -33.77 -3.83 -5.87
C GLU A 206 -32.87 -5.07 -5.92
N GLY A 207 -33.44 -6.22 -6.26
CA GLY A 207 -32.69 -7.45 -6.45
C GLY A 207 -31.66 -7.34 -7.58
N LEU A 208 -32.01 -6.70 -8.72
CA LEU A 208 -31.07 -6.46 -9.82
C LEU A 208 -29.89 -5.57 -9.39
N ALA A 209 -30.14 -4.56 -8.56
CA ALA A 209 -29.08 -3.71 -8.02
C ALA A 209 -28.06 -4.51 -7.19
N ALA A 210 -28.47 -5.58 -6.53
CA ALA A 210 -27.57 -6.46 -5.77
C ALA A 210 -26.64 -7.31 -6.65
N PHE A 211 -26.94 -7.44 -7.96
CA PHE A 211 -26.07 -8.08 -8.95
C PHE A 211 -24.97 -7.16 -9.47
N TYR A 212 -24.95 -5.87 -9.09
CA TYR A 212 -23.85 -4.99 -9.47
C TYR A 212 -22.53 -5.48 -8.87
N PRO A 213 -21.57 -5.93 -9.70
CA PRO A 213 -20.40 -6.65 -9.18
C PRO A 213 -19.26 -5.72 -8.75
N PHE A 214 -19.29 -4.45 -9.20
CA PHE A 214 -18.20 -3.49 -8.98
C PHE A 214 -18.34 -2.74 -7.67
N THR A 215 -18.59 -3.45 -6.57
CA THR A 215 -18.82 -2.89 -5.24
C THR A 215 -17.59 -2.94 -4.36
N SER A 216 -16.57 -3.74 -4.73
CA SER A 216 -15.33 -3.87 -3.99
C SER A 216 -14.14 -3.95 -4.95
N TYR A 217 -12.98 -3.61 -4.42
CA TYR A 217 -11.72 -3.65 -5.14
C TYR A 217 -10.76 -4.60 -4.43
N GLU A 218 -10.24 -5.58 -5.14
CA GLU A 218 -9.23 -6.49 -4.62
C GLU A 218 -7.83 -5.98 -4.92
N VAL A 219 -6.95 -6.03 -3.93
CA VAL A 219 -5.53 -5.71 -4.08
C VAL A 219 -4.70 -6.84 -3.52
N SER A 220 -4.14 -7.64 -4.42
CA SER A 220 -3.23 -8.72 -4.06
C SER A 220 -2.03 -8.71 -5.01
N ASP A 221 -0.90 -8.22 -4.52
CA ASP A 221 0.35 -8.24 -5.25
C ASP A 221 1.13 -9.52 -4.91
N ASN A 222 1.73 -10.17 -5.92
CA ASN A 222 2.38 -11.47 -5.73
C ASN A 222 3.59 -11.43 -4.76
N ASP A 223 4.31 -10.32 -4.68
CA ASP A 223 5.53 -10.18 -3.84
C ASP A 223 5.40 -9.08 -2.77
N GLY A 224 4.18 -8.78 -2.34
CA GLY A 224 3.90 -7.75 -1.35
C GLY A 224 4.05 -8.18 0.10
N ILE A 225 3.67 -7.28 1.00
CA ILE A 225 3.43 -7.56 2.42
C ILE A 225 1.93 -7.62 2.68
N LEU A 226 1.51 -8.54 3.55
CA LEU A 226 0.11 -8.61 3.97
C LEU A 226 -0.25 -7.35 4.75
N MET A 227 -1.24 -6.61 4.26
CA MET A 227 -1.77 -5.42 4.94
C MET A 227 -2.96 -5.77 5.82
N GLY A 228 -3.82 -6.69 5.41
CA GLY A 228 -5.00 -7.05 6.17
C GLY A 228 -6.03 -7.82 5.35
N VAL A 229 -7.27 -7.76 5.80
CA VAL A 229 -8.44 -8.30 5.10
C VAL A 229 -9.33 -7.13 4.67
N ASN A 230 -9.76 -7.14 3.43
CA ASN A 230 -10.70 -6.16 2.91
C ASN A 230 -12.09 -6.39 3.52
N ASN A 231 -12.67 -5.36 4.12
CA ASN A 231 -13.96 -5.47 4.81
C ASN A 231 -15.16 -5.62 3.87
N ASP A 232 -15.00 -5.23 2.60
CA ASP A 232 -16.09 -5.29 1.64
C ASP A 232 -16.26 -6.70 1.03
N ASN A 233 -15.15 -7.45 0.83
CA ASN A 233 -15.18 -8.74 0.14
C ASN A 233 -14.40 -9.87 0.85
N ASN A 234 -13.87 -9.62 2.04
CA ASN A 234 -13.04 -10.55 2.83
C ASN A 234 -11.78 -11.07 2.11
N SER A 235 -11.34 -10.42 1.02
CA SER A 235 -10.09 -10.79 0.36
C SER A 235 -8.87 -10.36 1.15
N LEU A 236 -7.75 -11.07 0.96
CA LEU A 236 -6.47 -10.67 1.55
C LEU A 236 -5.91 -9.47 0.78
N CYS A 237 -5.55 -8.43 1.51
CA CYS A 237 -4.88 -7.26 0.96
C CYS A 237 -3.36 -7.43 1.09
N VAL A 238 -2.69 -7.67 -0.02
CA VAL A 238 -1.23 -7.80 -0.11
C VAL A 238 -0.70 -6.69 -1.01
N LEU A 239 0.24 -5.87 -0.52
CA LEU A 239 0.80 -4.74 -1.26
C LEU A 239 2.31 -4.86 -1.43
N ASP A 240 2.79 -4.81 -2.68
CA ASP A 240 4.20 -4.53 -2.98
C ASP A 240 4.40 -3.04 -3.28
N LEU A 241 4.58 -2.25 -2.24
CA LEU A 241 4.77 -0.80 -2.35
C LEU A 241 5.96 -0.40 -3.25
N PHE A 242 6.92 -1.29 -3.44
CA PHE A 242 8.11 -1.07 -4.26
C PHE A 242 7.94 -1.50 -5.73
N ASN A 243 6.76 -1.97 -6.11
CA ASN A 243 6.45 -2.29 -7.50
C ASN A 243 6.22 -0.99 -8.29
N THR A 244 7.24 -0.60 -9.07
CA THR A 244 7.24 0.65 -9.86
C THR A 244 6.27 0.65 -11.03
N ASP A 245 5.80 -0.52 -11.46
CA ASP A 245 4.81 -0.65 -12.54
C ASP A 245 3.41 -0.29 -12.05
N LYS A 246 3.12 -0.56 -10.77
CA LYS A 246 1.82 -0.28 -10.14
C LYS A 246 1.80 1.04 -9.36
N TYR A 247 2.88 1.37 -8.65
CA TYR A 247 2.94 2.51 -7.73
C TYR A 247 3.96 3.55 -8.17
N LYS A 248 3.57 4.82 -8.22
CA LYS A 248 4.48 5.93 -8.57
C LYS A 248 5.64 6.07 -7.59
N ASN A 249 5.43 5.78 -6.32
CA ASN A 249 6.45 5.71 -5.28
C ASN A 249 5.97 4.79 -4.15
N ALA A 250 6.90 4.38 -3.27
CA ALA A 250 6.62 3.52 -2.13
C ALA A 250 6.31 4.29 -0.83
N ASN A 251 6.18 5.61 -0.88
CA ASN A 251 5.96 6.42 0.31
C ASN A 251 4.57 6.19 0.91
N VAL A 252 4.52 6.23 2.25
CA VAL A 252 3.31 5.97 3.03
C VAL A 252 3.07 7.09 4.03
N ALA A 253 1.83 7.54 4.16
CA ALA A 253 1.38 8.40 5.25
C ALA A 253 0.37 7.65 6.13
N ILE A 254 0.63 7.57 7.44
CA ILE A 254 -0.24 6.92 8.43
C ILE A 254 -0.81 7.98 9.36
N LEU A 255 -2.11 8.18 9.29
CA LEU A 255 -2.83 9.20 10.07
C LEU A 255 -3.85 8.53 10.99
N GLY A 256 -4.07 9.08 12.19
CA GLY A 256 -5.08 8.55 13.10
C GLY A 256 -5.00 9.17 14.49
N LYS A 257 -6.11 9.16 15.23
CA LYS A 257 -6.15 9.67 16.60
C LYS A 257 -5.28 8.86 17.58
N PRO A 258 -4.93 9.40 18.75
CA PRO A 258 -4.26 8.65 19.80
C PRO A 258 -5.04 7.36 20.15
N GLY A 259 -4.34 6.23 20.24
CA GLY A 259 -4.97 4.93 20.56
C GLY A 259 -5.58 4.17 19.36
N ALA A 260 -5.70 4.74 18.16
CA ALA A 260 -6.24 4.06 16.98
C ALA A 260 -5.37 2.90 16.46
N GLY A 261 -4.13 2.76 16.93
CA GLY A 261 -3.25 1.63 16.55
C GLY A 261 -2.09 1.99 15.61
N LYS A 262 -1.79 3.26 15.36
CA LYS A 262 -0.72 3.70 14.43
C LYS A 262 0.63 3.04 14.65
N THR A 263 1.16 3.09 15.88
CA THR A 263 2.45 2.47 16.21
C THR A 263 2.42 0.96 16.01
N PHE A 264 1.28 0.31 16.29
CA PHE A 264 1.09 -1.12 16.03
C PHE A 264 1.15 -1.40 14.53
N THR A 265 0.42 -0.63 13.71
CA THR A 265 0.41 -0.74 12.25
C THR A 265 1.79 -0.51 11.66
N LEU A 266 2.47 0.57 12.08
CA LEU A 266 3.84 0.85 11.65
C LEU A 266 4.80 -0.29 12.02
N SER A 267 4.80 -0.72 13.28
CA SER A 267 5.71 -1.78 13.77
C SER A 267 5.51 -3.09 13.01
N LEU A 268 4.25 -3.46 12.74
CA LEU A 268 3.93 -4.69 12.01
C LEU A 268 4.37 -4.59 10.55
N MET A 269 4.12 -3.45 9.89
CA MET A 269 4.57 -3.19 8.52
C MET A 269 6.10 -3.26 8.40
N LEU A 270 6.84 -2.62 9.31
CA LEU A 270 8.29 -2.62 9.30
C LEU A 270 8.89 -4.00 9.61
N LYS A 271 8.25 -4.79 10.48
CA LYS A 271 8.61 -6.20 10.67
C LYS A 271 8.46 -6.99 9.37
N ARG A 272 7.35 -6.82 8.66
CA ARG A 272 7.09 -7.49 7.38
C ARG A 272 8.06 -7.03 6.30
N PHE A 273 8.44 -5.76 6.27
CA PHE A 273 9.52 -5.26 5.42
C PHE A 273 10.85 -5.94 5.73
N ARG A 274 11.20 -6.07 7.01
CA ARG A 274 12.43 -6.78 7.41
C ARG A 274 12.45 -8.25 6.96
N MET A 275 11.31 -8.94 7.00
CA MET A 275 11.16 -10.31 6.49
C MET A 275 11.39 -10.40 4.98
N LYS A 276 11.06 -9.35 4.21
CA LYS A 276 11.33 -9.21 2.77
C LYS A 276 12.75 -8.72 2.46
N GLY A 277 13.62 -8.57 3.46
CA GLY A 277 14.98 -8.08 3.28
C GLY A 277 15.10 -6.58 3.02
N ILE A 278 14.03 -5.80 3.22
CA ILE A 278 14.02 -4.35 3.06
C ILE A 278 14.76 -3.73 4.25
N GLN A 279 15.78 -2.92 3.96
CA GLN A 279 16.54 -2.19 4.98
C GLN A 279 15.66 -1.13 5.63
N THR A 280 15.61 -1.08 6.96
CA THR A 280 14.66 -0.25 7.69
C THR A 280 15.38 0.65 8.68
N SER A 281 15.12 1.96 8.61
CA SER A 281 15.58 2.96 9.59
C SER A 281 14.37 3.68 10.19
N ILE A 282 14.33 3.82 11.50
CA ILE A 282 13.20 4.39 12.24
C ILE A 282 13.68 5.54 13.10
N ILE A 283 13.02 6.70 13.01
CA ILE A 283 13.26 7.86 13.87
C ILE A 283 12.11 8.00 14.85
N MET A 284 12.42 7.99 16.15
CA MET A 284 11.48 8.01 17.25
C MET A 284 11.70 9.25 18.13
N PRO A 285 10.99 10.37 17.90
CA PRO A 285 11.08 11.55 18.75
C PRO A 285 10.32 11.44 20.07
N LEU A 286 9.47 10.40 20.21
CA LEU A 286 8.66 10.08 21.40
C LEU A 286 8.53 8.56 21.57
N LYS A 287 8.27 8.07 22.80
CA LYS A 287 7.82 6.70 23.10
C LYS A 287 8.66 5.56 22.49
N SER A 288 9.94 5.72 22.41
CA SER A 288 10.87 4.79 21.74
C SER A 288 10.85 3.36 22.30
N HIS A 289 10.51 3.16 23.57
CA HIS A 289 10.42 1.84 24.20
C HIS A 289 9.47 0.88 23.48
N GLU A 290 8.52 1.41 22.69
CA GLU A 290 7.56 0.62 21.92
C GLU A 290 8.25 -0.22 20.83
N PHE A 291 9.37 0.27 20.24
CA PHE A 291 10.14 -0.42 19.21
C PHE A 291 11.31 -1.29 19.73
N LEU A 292 11.67 -1.17 20.99
CA LEU A 292 12.81 -1.89 21.57
C LEU A 292 12.64 -3.43 21.45
N ARG A 293 11.42 -3.93 21.72
CA ARG A 293 11.14 -5.38 21.61
C ARG A 293 11.22 -5.87 20.17
N LEU A 294 10.68 -5.09 19.25
CA LEU A 294 10.74 -5.40 17.83
C LEU A 294 12.19 -5.41 17.33
N ALA A 295 12.98 -4.36 17.66
CA ALA A 295 14.39 -4.29 17.28
C ALA A 295 15.17 -5.54 17.77
N LYS A 296 15.01 -5.91 19.04
CA LYS A 296 15.65 -7.13 19.59
C LYS A 296 15.19 -8.40 18.88
N ALA A 297 13.91 -8.54 18.56
CA ALA A 297 13.37 -9.74 17.91
C ALA A 297 13.84 -9.93 16.47
N VAL A 298 14.18 -8.86 15.77
CA VAL A 298 14.69 -8.90 14.39
C VAL A 298 16.22 -8.78 14.30
N ASN A 299 16.94 -8.88 15.45
CA ASN A 299 18.36 -8.61 15.57
C ASN A 299 18.76 -7.23 15.01
N GLY A 300 17.93 -6.23 15.27
CA GLY A 300 18.15 -4.84 14.89
C GLY A 300 18.96 -4.09 15.95
N GLU A 301 19.46 -2.93 15.56
CA GLU A 301 20.19 -2.01 16.44
C GLU A 301 19.22 -0.97 17.00
N PHE A 302 19.35 -0.66 18.29
CA PHE A 302 18.55 0.34 18.98
C PHE A 302 19.49 1.38 19.58
N ILE A 303 19.57 2.54 18.94
CA ILE A 303 20.51 3.62 19.23
C ILE A 303 19.79 4.74 20.01
N LYS A 304 20.18 4.95 21.24
CA LYS A 304 19.62 6.00 22.08
C LYS A 304 20.47 7.25 22.05
N LEU A 305 20.04 8.26 21.30
CA LEU A 305 20.68 9.56 21.31
C LEU A 305 20.12 10.45 22.44
N SER A 306 20.95 10.73 23.43
CA SER A 306 20.60 11.63 24.54
C SER A 306 21.86 12.21 25.18
N SER A 307 21.73 13.30 25.93
CA SER A 307 22.85 13.91 26.63
C SER A 307 23.55 13.00 27.64
N GLY A 308 22.87 11.94 28.10
CA GLY A 308 23.41 10.98 29.07
C GLY A 308 23.62 9.56 28.50
N SER A 309 23.48 9.37 27.19
CA SER A 309 23.68 8.07 26.55
C SER A 309 25.17 7.74 26.39
N LYS A 310 25.47 6.42 26.36
CA LYS A 310 26.77 5.91 25.93
C LYS A 310 26.86 5.76 24.41
N ASP A 311 25.70 5.72 23.72
CA ASP A 311 25.64 5.59 22.27
C ASP A 311 26.03 6.92 21.63
N CYS A 312 26.98 6.89 20.73
CA CYS A 312 27.50 8.05 20.02
C CYS A 312 27.60 7.77 18.54
N ILE A 313 27.21 8.75 17.75
CA ILE A 313 27.43 8.81 16.31
C ILE A 313 28.28 10.05 16.05
N ASN A 314 29.47 9.88 15.54
CA ASN A 314 30.36 10.97 15.22
C ASN A 314 29.82 11.81 14.05
N VAL A 315 29.41 13.04 14.33
CA VAL A 315 28.89 13.94 13.30
C VAL A 315 29.96 14.32 12.27
N MET A 316 31.24 14.32 12.66
CA MET A 316 32.37 14.61 11.78
C MET A 316 32.86 13.38 10.98
N GLU A 317 32.27 12.21 11.17
CA GLU A 317 32.67 11.01 10.45
C GLU A 317 32.30 11.11 8.97
N ILE A 318 33.29 10.90 8.08
CA ILE A 318 33.10 10.66 6.66
C ILE A 318 32.89 9.18 6.49
N ARG A 319 31.68 8.77 6.06
CA ARG A 319 31.31 7.38 5.93
C ARG A 319 31.69 6.85 4.56
N ARG A 320 32.01 5.57 4.51
CA ARG A 320 32.33 4.87 3.28
C ARG A 320 31.12 4.86 2.34
N GLN A 321 31.38 5.04 1.05
CA GLN A 321 30.40 4.87 -0.03
C GLN A 321 30.73 3.62 -0.86
N ASP A 322 29.72 2.91 -1.35
CA ASP A 322 29.94 1.81 -2.32
C ASP A 322 30.11 2.38 -3.72
N ASN A 323 31.38 2.69 -4.05
CA ASN A 323 31.71 3.23 -5.36
C ASN A 323 31.65 2.17 -6.47
N GLU A 324 31.73 0.86 -6.15
CA GLU A 324 31.65 -0.21 -7.15
C GLU A 324 30.28 -0.26 -7.82
N SER A 325 29.19 -0.22 -7.04
CA SER A 325 27.82 -0.17 -7.60
C SER A 325 27.58 1.07 -8.43
N LYS A 326 28.09 2.24 -7.98
CA LYS A 326 27.98 3.50 -8.72
C LYS A 326 28.76 3.46 -10.04
N LYS A 327 29.96 2.89 -10.03
CA LYS A 327 30.79 2.70 -11.26
C LYS A 327 30.09 1.75 -12.24
N ALA A 328 29.53 0.64 -11.75
CA ALA A 328 28.79 -0.33 -12.58
C ALA A 328 27.55 0.28 -13.25
N LEU A 329 26.89 1.23 -12.57
CA LEU A 329 25.74 1.97 -13.11
C LEU A 329 26.10 3.19 -13.97
N GLY A 330 27.41 3.53 -14.10
CA GLY A 330 27.88 4.69 -14.86
C GLY A 330 27.53 6.04 -14.23
N ILE A 331 27.22 6.08 -12.91
CA ILE A 331 26.83 7.29 -12.17
C ILE A 331 27.90 7.74 -11.17
N TYR A 332 29.08 7.13 -11.23
CA TYR A 332 30.21 7.52 -10.37
C TYR A 332 30.84 8.81 -10.93
N ASP A 333 30.98 9.80 -10.07
CA ASP A 333 31.65 11.07 -10.38
C ASP A 333 33.04 11.11 -9.73
N ASP A 334 34.07 10.98 -10.55
CA ASP A 334 35.46 11.03 -10.09
C ASP A 334 35.86 12.42 -9.58
N ASN A 335 35.11 13.47 -9.91
CA ASN A 335 35.42 14.86 -9.54
C ASN A 335 34.74 15.26 -8.23
N GLU A 336 33.89 14.43 -7.63
CA GLU A 336 33.22 14.74 -6.36
C GLU A 336 34.22 14.71 -5.20
N ILE A 337 34.48 15.87 -4.58
CA ILE A 337 35.34 15.98 -3.39
C ILE A 337 34.48 15.68 -2.16
N ILE A 338 34.66 14.49 -1.57
CA ILE A 338 33.87 13.98 -0.44
C ILE A 338 34.02 14.91 0.78
N LEU A 339 35.21 15.43 1.03
CA LEU A 339 35.48 16.34 2.15
C LEU A 339 34.66 17.63 2.03
N ASN A 340 34.58 18.27 0.86
CA ASN A 340 33.82 19.51 0.69
C ASN A 340 32.34 19.31 1.02
N LYS A 341 31.75 18.20 0.53
CA LYS A 341 30.37 17.87 0.86
C LYS A 341 30.14 17.62 2.36
N LYS A 342 31.10 17.02 3.04
CA LYS A 342 31.03 16.85 4.50
C LYS A 342 31.12 18.19 5.22
N VAL A 343 31.96 19.11 4.75
CA VAL A 343 32.06 20.47 5.29
C VAL A 343 30.72 21.21 5.16
N ASP A 344 30.06 21.16 4.01
CA ASP A 344 28.74 21.78 3.78
C ASP A 344 27.68 21.19 4.73
N ASN A 345 27.68 19.87 4.94
CA ASN A 345 26.79 19.22 5.91
C ASN A 345 27.10 19.70 7.34
N LEU A 346 28.37 19.83 7.71
CA LEU A 346 28.78 20.35 9.04
C LEU A 346 28.39 21.81 9.22
N LEU A 347 28.52 22.66 8.21
CA LEU A 347 28.04 24.05 8.27
C LEU A 347 26.53 24.14 8.52
N THR A 348 25.77 23.20 7.91
CA THR A 348 24.32 23.06 8.20
C THR A 348 24.07 22.61 9.63
N PHE A 349 24.82 21.63 10.13
CA PHE A 349 24.77 21.17 11.53
C PHE A 349 25.07 22.33 12.52
N PHE A 350 26.12 23.11 12.27
CA PHE A 350 26.46 24.24 13.12
C PHE A 350 25.43 25.38 13.06
N SER A 351 24.70 25.53 11.96
CA SER A 351 23.57 26.47 11.86
C SER A 351 22.37 26.04 12.74
N LEU A 352 22.27 24.78 13.16
CA LEU A 352 21.30 24.33 14.17
C LEU A 352 21.74 24.63 15.60
N ILE A 353 23.06 24.67 15.84
CA ILE A 353 23.65 24.94 17.16
C ILE A 353 23.73 26.46 17.38
N VAL A 354 24.18 27.20 16.37
CA VAL A 354 24.37 28.65 16.38
C VAL A 354 23.35 29.28 15.44
N THR A 355 22.16 29.58 15.97
CA THR A 355 21.00 30.02 15.14
C THR A 355 21.19 31.39 14.48
N ASP A 356 22.08 32.21 15.01
CA ASP A 356 22.41 33.58 14.56
C ASP A 356 23.83 33.68 13.97
N ILE A 357 24.38 32.59 13.43
CA ILE A 357 25.71 32.54 12.83
C ILE A 357 25.81 33.49 11.63
N THR A 358 26.79 34.37 11.66
CA THR A 358 27.06 35.33 10.57
C THR A 358 27.81 34.67 9.40
N LEU A 359 27.79 35.34 8.24
CA LEU A 359 28.56 34.84 7.07
C LEU A 359 30.07 34.81 7.32
N GLN A 360 30.60 35.78 8.12
CA GLN A 360 32.00 35.78 8.49
C GLN A 360 32.35 34.61 9.42
N GLU A 361 31.50 34.32 10.41
CA GLU A 361 31.68 33.15 11.28
C GLU A 361 31.57 31.84 10.54
N LYS A 362 30.67 31.74 9.53
CA LYS A 362 30.59 30.55 8.67
C LYS A 362 31.90 30.33 7.91
N GLN A 363 32.52 31.37 7.39
CA GLN A 363 33.80 31.24 6.68
C GLN A 363 34.93 30.82 7.65
N LEU A 364 34.97 31.38 8.85
CA LEU A 364 35.96 31.00 9.86
C LEU A 364 35.78 29.55 10.32
N LEU A 365 34.52 29.09 10.41
CA LEU A 365 34.19 27.73 10.77
C LEU A 365 34.56 26.75 9.64
N ASP A 366 34.31 27.10 8.37
CA ASP A 366 34.72 26.34 7.19
C ASP A 366 36.23 26.09 7.21
N ASP A 367 37.03 27.18 7.38
CA ASP A 367 38.49 27.11 7.51
C ASP A 367 38.94 26.22 8.68
N ALA A 368 38.27 26.33 9.83
CA ALA A 368 38.60 25.53 11.02
C ALA A 368 38.27 24.04 10.82
N ILE A 369 37.14 23.71 10.18
CA ILE A 369 36.78 22.34 9.86
C ILE A 369 37.82 21.73 8.91
N LEU A 370 38.19 22.41 7.82
CA LEU A 370 39.20 21.95 6.88
C LEU A 370 40.55 21.70 7.59
N LYS A 371 41.01 22.63 8.43
CA LYS A 371 42.24 22.46 9.22
C LYS A 371 42.15 21.26 10.18
N THR A 372 40.97 21.02 10.74
CA THR A 372 40.77 19.88 11.63
C THR A 372 40.97 18.56 10.89
N TYR A 373 40.42 18.41 9.68
CA TYR A 373 40.64 17.22 8.85
C TYR A 373 42.10 17.10 8.39
N GLU A 374 42.73 18.21 8.01
CA GLU A 374 44.13 18.26 7.62
C GLU A 374 45.07 17.73 8.72
N LYS A 375 44.81 18.09 10.02
CA LYS A 375 45.54 17.57 11.18
C LYS A 375 45.50 16.03 11.28
N PHE A 376 44.43 15.39 10.73
CA PHE A 376 44.30 13.93 10.63
C PHE A 376 44.81 13.37 9.29
N GLY A 377 45.45 14.18 8.47
CA GLY A 377 45.98 13.83 7.16
C GLY A 377 44.90 13.54 6.12
N ILE A 378 43.72 14.16 6.30
CA ILE A 378 42.59 14.09 5.38
C ILE A 378 42.53 15.41 4.59
N THR A 379 42.62 15.33 3.28
CA THR A 379 42.66 16.49 2.37
C THR A 379 41.53 16.41 1.33
N LYS A 380 41.50 17.34 0.39
CA LYS A 380 40.56 17.33 -0.76
C LYS A 380 40.79 16.16 -1.73
N ASP A 381 41.89 15.43 -1.60
CA ASP A 381 42.13 14.19 -2.29
C ASP A 381 41.37 13.05 -1.60
N ASN A 382 40.44 12.41 -2.30
CA ASN A 382 39.61 11.34 -1.75
C ASN A 382 40.44 10.12 -1.28
N ASP A 383 41.59 9.86 -1.91
CA ASP A 383 42.51 8.78 -1.51
C ASP A 383 43.13 9.04 -0.13
N SER A 384 43.19 10.29 0.30
CA SER A 384 43.67 10.67 1.66
C SER A 384 42.78 10.15 2.79
N LEU A 385 41.54 9.73 2.51
CA LEU A 385 40.64 9.10 3.48
C LEU A 385 41.08 7.70 3.87
N ILE A 386 41.81 7.00 2.98
CA ILE A 386 42.19 5.61 3.12
C ILE A 386 43.44 5.50 4.01
N ASP A 387 43.34 4.68 5.05
CA ASP A 387 44.50 4.32 5.89
C ASP A 387 45.22 3.09 5.30
N HIS A 388 44.47 2.02 5.07
CA HIS A 388 45.00 0.80 4.46
C HIS A 388 43.89 -0.03 3.79
N PHE A 389 44.30 -1.07 3.03
CA PHE A 389 43.38 -2.01 2.43
C PHE A 389 43.36 -3.32 3.22
N LYS A 390 42.16 -3.78 3.59
CA LYS A 390 41.93 -5.08 4.21
C LYS A 390 41.35 -6.07 3.23
N THR A 391 41.92 -7.27 3.14
CA THR A 391 41.36 -8.34 2.31
C THR A 391 40.35 -9.14 3.13
N VAL A 392 39.10 -9.19 2.67
CA VAL A 392 38.02 -9.97 3.31
C VAL A 392 37.55 -11.05 2.32
N ARG A 393 37.21 -12.22 2.87
CA ARG A 393 36.64 -13.33 2.08
C ARG A 393 35.14 -13.23 2.09
N GLU A 394 34.52 -13.07 0.92
CA GLU A 394 33.06 -13.06 0.76
C GLU A 394 32.48 -14.49 0.97
N PRO A 395 31.17 -14.61 1.26
CA PRO A 395 30.51 -15.92 1.41
C PRO A 395 30.64 -16.84 0.18
N ASN A 396 30.82 -16.25 -1.01
CA ASN A 396 31.05 -16.95 -2.29
C ASN A 396 32.52 -17.44 -2.45
N GLY A 397 33.38 -17.21 -1.44
CA GLY A 397 34.78 -17.59 -1.44
C GLY A 397 35.74 -16.64 -2.15
N LYS A 398 35.26 -15.59 -2.82
CA LYS A 398 36.10 -14.58 -3.47
C LYS A 398 36.73 -13.64 -2.44
N LEU A 399 37.97 -13.23 -2.72
CA LEU A 399 38.68 -12.25 -1.92
C LEU A 399 38.36 -10.84 -2.43
N LYS A 400 37.85 -10.00 -1.54
CA LYS A 400 37.54 -8.59 -1.80
C LYS A 400 38.47 -7.72 -0.98
N LYS A 401 39.11 -6.72 -1.64
CA LYS A 401 39.87 -5.67 -0.96
C LYS A 401 38.88 -4.61 -0.49
N ILE A 402 38.88 -4.32 0.81
CA ILE A 402 38.03 -3.31 1.43
C ILE A 402 38.93 -2.17 1.92
N GLU A 403 38.58 -0.94 1.56
CA GLU A 403 39.22 0.25 2.09
C GLU A 403 38.92 0.40 3.58
N VAL A 404 39.91 0.68 4.38
CA VAL A 404 39.77 1.06 5.80
C VAL A 404 40.11 2.52 5.91
N TYR A 405 39.17 3.33 6.36
CA TYR A 405 39.35 4.77 6.48
C TYR A 405 40.16 5.11 7.76
N LYS A 406 40.86 6.24 7.67
CA LYS A 406 41.58 6.83 8.80
C LYS A 406 40.62 7.11 9.97
N LYS A 407 41.17 7.23 11.16
CA LYS A 407 40.42 7.72 12.31
C LYS A 407 39.94 9.14 12.03
N MET A 408 38.61 9.35 12.15
CA MET A 408 38.00 10.64 11.89
C MET A 408 38.11 11.56 13.08
N PRO A 409 38.21 12.89 12.89
CA PRO A 409 38.14 13.86 13.97
C PRO A 409 36.79 13.81 14.69
N ILE A 410 36.75 14.33 15.91
CA ILE A 410 35.53 14.53 16.71
C ILE A 410 35.32 16.04 17.00
N LEU A 411 34.17 16.38 17.56
CA LEU A 411 33.87 17.80 17.89
C LEU A 411 34.93 18.41 18.83
N GLY A 412 35.54 17.63 19.70
CA GLY A 412 36.64 18.07 20.57
C GLY A 412 37.89 18.55 19.81
N ASP A 413 38.25 17.84 18.72
CA ASP A 413 39.39 18.21 17.88
C ASP A 413 39.12 19.54 17.15
N LEU A 414 37.90 19.78 16.69
CA LEU A 414 37.49 21.05 16.09
C LEU A 414 37.48 22.17 17.14
N TYR A 415 37.01 21.87 18.35
CA TYR A 415 37.00 22.83 19.45
C TYR A 415 38.41 23.38 19.77
N GLU A 416 39.42 22.51 19.80
CA GLU A 416 40.80 22.91 19.99
C GLU A 416 41.25 23.90 18.89
N ILE A 417 40.99 23.64 17.63
CA ILE A 417 41.32 24.51 16.50
C ILE A 417 40.61 25.87 16.59
N LEU A 418 39.32 25.86 17.00
CA LEU A 418 38.56 27.11 17.19
C LEU A 418 39.11 27.97 18.34
N ARG A 419 39.60 27.36 19.42
CA ARG A 419 40.22 28.04 20.55
C ARG A 419 41.56 28.69 20.20
N GLU A 420 42.29 28.17 19.23
CA GLU A 420 43.55 28.76 18.74
C GLU A 420 43.31 30.10 18.01
N ASN A 421 42.08 30.36 17.51
CA ASN A 421 41.76 31.57 16.76
C ASN A 421 40.83 32.49 17.56
N PRO A 422 41.29 33.68 18.05
CA PRO A 422 40.48 34.60 18.82
C PRO A 422 39.19 35.09 18.13
N LYS A 423 39.14 35.06 16.77
CA LYS A 423 37.94 35.43 16.01
C LYS A 423 36.84 34.34 16.08
N CYS A 424 37.18 33.16 16.54
CA CYS A 424 36.25 32.03 16.67
C CYS A 424 35.76 31.80 18.10
N GLU A 425 36.16 32.70 19.06
CA GLU A 425 35.89 32.52 20.48
C GLU A 425 34.42 32.30 20.81
N ARG A 426 33.50 33.07 20.21
CA ARG A 426 32.05 32.89 20.37
C ARG A 426 31.57 31.48 19.94
N ILE A 427 32.03 31.00 18.80
CA ILE A 427 31.67 29.68 18.32
C ILE A 427 32.25 28.61 19.25
N ALA A 428 33.48 28.76 19.69
CA ALA A 428 34.14 27.84 20.62
C ALA A 428 33.40 27.79 21.97
N ASP A 429 32.96 28.94 22.51
CA ASP A 429 32.20 29.00 23.76
C ASP A 429 30.86 28.23 23.64
N ILE A 430 30.15 28.40 22.55
CA ILE A 430 28.91 27.65 22.29
C ILE A 430 29.19 26.15 22.14
N LEU A 431 30.26 25.79 21.41
CA LEU A 431 30.64 24.39 21.19
C LEU A 431 31.09 23.69 22.46
N GLN A 432 31.61 24.42 23.46
CA GLN A 432 32.06 23.87 24.73
C GLN A 432 30.99 23.02 25.42
N ARG A 433 29.69 23.38 25.30
CA ARG A 433 28.57 22.58 25.82
C ARG A 433 28.55 21.15 25.26
N TYR A 434 28.94 21.00 24.01
CA TYR A 434 28.90 19.72 23.28
C TYR A 434 30.21 18.94 23.44
N VAL A 435 31.30 19.57 23.88
CA VAL A 435 32.61 18.94 24.05
C VAL A 435 32.84 18.48 25.50
N THR A 436 32.68 19.40 26.46
CA THR A 436 32.92 19.13 27.88
C THR A 436 31.72 19.38 28.78
N GLY A 437 30.64 19.96 28.23
CA GLY A 437 29.43 20.31 28.97
C GLY A 437 28.37 19.23 29.00
N SER A 438 27.13 19.63 29.29
CA SER A 438 25.98 18.72 29.49
C SER A 438 25.55 17.91 28.24
N ALA A 439 25.99 18.28 27.05
CA ALA A 439 25.71 17.60 25.79
C ALA A 439 26.95 16.86 25.22
N SER A 440 27.93 16.55 26.06
CA SER A 440 29.18 15.87 25.64
C SER A 440 29.02 14.46 25.09
N ALA A 441 27.85 13.85 25.23
CA ALA A 441 27.52 12.58 24.57
C ALA A 441 27.60 12.63 23.03
N PHE A 442 27.56 13.82 22.42
CA PHE A 442 27.76 14.00 20.97
C PHE A 442 29.24 14.11 20.57
N ASN A 443 30.17 14.14 21.53
CA ASN A 443 31.60 14.27 21.31
C ASN A 443 32.31 12.92 21.49
N GLY A 444 32.28 12.09 20.45
CA GLY A 444 32.95 10.79 20.50
C GLY A 444 33.00 10.12 19.13
N GLN A 445 33.77 9.04 19.05
CA GLN A 445 33.75 8.18 17.87
C GLN A 445 32.45 7.37 17.83
N THR A 446 31.99 7.02 16.63
CA THR A 446 30.84 6.14 16.45
C THR A 446 31.12 4.79 17.11
N ASN A 447 30.23 4.39 18.04
CA ASN A 447 30.38 3.16 18.84
C ASN A 447 29.17 2.22 18.73
N VAL A 448 28.28 2.45 17.76
CA VAL A 448 27.07 1.68 17.48
C VAL A 448 27.17 0.99 16.12
N ASP A 449 26.47 -0.14 15.93
CA ASP A 449 26.47 -0.85 14.65
C ASP A 449 25.53 -0.19 13.63
N LEU A 450 26.09 0.69 12.84
CA LEU A 450 25.40 1.37 11.75
C LEU A 450 25.27 0.50 10.48
N THR A 451 25.82 -0.70 10.44
CA THR A 451 25.69 -1.60 9.28
C THR A 451 24.43 -2.46 9.31
N ASN A 452 23.74 -2.50 10.44
CA ASN A 452 22.54 -3.29 10.64
C ASN A 452 21.42 -2.92 9.63
N GLN A 453 20.64 -3.88 9.25
CA GLN A 453 19.53 -3.68 8.31
C GLN A 453 18.24 -3.18 8.98
N PHE A 454 18.19 -3.15 10.30
CA PHE A 454 17.06 -2.62 11.06
C PHE A 454 17.58 -1.76 12.20
N ILE A 455 17.45 -0.45 12.08
CA ILE A 455 18.00 0.51 13.04
C ILE A 455 16.89 1.41 13.56
N VAL A 456 16.85 1.59 14.88
CA VAL A 456 15.93 2.51 15.57
C VAL A 456 16.75 3.61 16.23
N PHE A 457 16.50 4.86 15.86
CA PHE A 457 17.05 6.05 16.49
C PHE A 457 16.06 6.58 17.53
N ASP A 458 16.38 6.38 18.80
CA ASP A 458 15.62 6.90 19.92
C ASP A 458 16.07 8.33 20.26
N LEU A 459 15.23 9.31 19.96
CA LEU A 459 15.44 10.72 20.26
C LEU A 459 14.56 11.21 21.43
N SER A 460 13.82 10.31 22.09
CA SER A 460 12.77 10.66 23.05
C SER A 460 13.29 11.36 24.33
N ALA A 461 14.54 11.12 24.66
CA ALA A 461 15.19 11.74 25.83
C ALA A 461 15.86 13.08 25.54
N LEU A 462 15.85 13.55 24.28
CA LEU A 462 16.40 14.86 23.92
C LEU A 462 15.46 16.00 24.31
N THR A 463 16.04 17.06 24.82
CA THR A 463 15.32 18.33 25.07
C THR A 463 14.87 18.98 23.77
N LYS A 464 13.95 19.95 23.83
CA LYS A 464 13.50 20.69 22.62
C LYS A 464 14.65 21.32 21.84
N GLU A 465 15.69 21.77 22.54
CA GLU A 465 16.88 22.38 21.93
C GLU A 465 17.80 21.35 21.24
N LEU A 466 17.95 20.17 21.83
CA LEU A 466 18.82 19.12 21.31
C LEU A 466 18.14 18.21 20.27
N LEU A 467 16.81 18.23 20.21
CA LEU A 467 16.05 17.38 19.27
C LEU A 467 16.43 17.65 17.80
N PRO A 468 16.53 18.91 17.30
CA PRO A 468 16.97 19.18 15.93
C PRO A 468 18.37 18.63 15.63
N ILE A 469 19.26 18.67 16.62
CA ILE A 469 20.65 18.18 16.51
C ILE A 469 20.66 16.64 16.38
N GLY A 470 19.99 15.95 17.30
CA GLY A 470 19.88 14.48 17.23
C GLY A 470 19.20 13.99 15.96
N MET A 471 18.19 14.75 15.50
CA MET A 471 17.55 14.49 14.20
C MET A 471 18.53 14.62 13.04
N PHE A 472 19.28 15.72 13.00
CA PHE A 472 20.26 15.94 11.93
C PHE A 472 21.25 14.77 11.86
N ILE A 473 21.77 14.34 13.00
CA ILE A 473 22.72 13.20 13.07
C ILE A 473 22.08 11.92 12.54
N ALA A 474 20.85 11.62 12.95
CA ALA A 474 20.13 10.42 12.49
C ALA A 474 19.82 10.49 10.99
N LEU A 475 19.34 11.65 10.50
CA LEU A 475 18.97 11.86 9.11
C LEU A 475 20.19 11.90 8.17
N ASP A 476 21.30 12.56 8.57
CA ASP A 476 22.57 12.55 7.83
C ASP A 476 23.05 11.11 7.61
N TYR A 477 23.01 10.30 8.68
CA TYR A 477 23.35 8.88 8.58
C TYR A 477 22.40 8.12 7.63
N ILE A 478 21.08 8.26 7.83
CA ILE A 478 20.07 7.55 7.02
C ILE A 478 20.22 7.93 5.55
N TRP A 479 20.52 9.21 5.29
CA TRP A 479 20.69 9.72 3.94
C TRP A 479 21.95 9.18 3.25
N ASP A 480 23.07 9.14 3.95
CA ASP A 480 24.28 8.48 3.45
C ASP A 480 24.03 7.02 3.14
N LYS A 481 23.32 6.32 4.02
CA LYS A 481 22.95 4.91 3.85
C LYS A 481 22.00 4.69 2.67
N ALA A 482 21.08 5.62 2.43
CA ALA A 482 20.19 5.56 1.27
C ALA A 482 20.95 5.69 -0.05
N LYS A 483 22.01 6.48 -0.09
CA LYS A 483 22.87 6.71 -1.27
C LYS A 483 23.91 5.62 -1.49
N GLU A 484 24.21 4.80 -0.47
CA GLU A 484 25.26 3.80 -0.52
C GLU A 484 25.03 2.75 -1.61
N ASP A 485 23.81 2.18 -1.70
CA ASP A 485 23.47 1.13 -2.67
C ASP A 485 22.08 1.39 -3.25
N LEU A 486 22.02 1.77 -4.52
CA LEU A 486 20.77 2.12 -5.21
C LEU A 486 19.90 0.91 -5.55
N THR A 487 20.44 -0.29 -5.49
CA THR A 487 19.74 -1.54 -5.86
C THR A 487 18.91 -2.12 -4.72
N LYS A 488 19.23 -1.76 -3.48
CA LYS A 488 18.52 -2.28 -2.29
C LYS A 488 17.26 -1.50 -1.99
N LYS A 489 16.16 -2.21 -1.72
CA LYS A 489 14.93 -1.61 -1.19
C LYS A 489 15.16 -1.12 0.25
N LYS A 490 14.71 0.11 0.56
CA LYS A 490 14.91 0.75 1.86
C LYS A 490 13.62 1.40 2.34
N ALA A 491 13.40 1.44 3.66
CA ALA A 491 12.29 2.14 4.29
C ALA A 491 12.81 3.07 5.40
N ILE A 492 12.40 4.33 5.36
CA ILE A 492 12.70 5.35 6.38
C ILE A 492 11.39 5.70 7.05
N ALA A 493 11.20 5.32 8.30
CA ALA A 493 10.00 5.60 9.06
C ALA A 493 10.24 6.71 10.09
N ILE A 494 9.33 7.66 10.14
CA ILE A 494 9.36 8.77 11.09
C ILE A 494 8.05 8.72 11.88
N ASP A 495 8.12 8.28 13.13
CA ASP A 495 6.96 8.32 14.02
C ASP A 495 6.80 9.74 14.59
N GLU A 496 5.57 10.14 14.87
CA GLU A 496 5.23 11.49 15.35
C GLU A 496 5.87 12.61 14.51
N THR A 497 5.76 12.49 13.20
CA THR A 497 6.39 13.40 12.22
C THR A 497 6.08 14.87 12.49
N TRP A 498 4.87 15.20 12.98
CA TRP A 498 4.46 16.55 13.35
C TRP A 498 5.40 17.20 14.36
N LYS A 499 5.92 16.44 15.32
CA LYS A 499 6.82 16.96 16.35
C LYS A 499 8.14 17.44 15.76
N LEU A 500 8.64 16.70 14.78
CA LEU A 500 9.85 17.08 14.07
C LEU A 500 9.62 18.33 13.20
N MET A 501 8.48 18.41 12.52
CA MET A 501 8.11 19.57 11.71
C MET A 501 7.98 20.86 12.54
N LYS A 502 7.54 20.76 13.78
CA LYS A 502 7.45 21.88 14.72
C LYS A 502 8.78 22.25 15.39
N SER A 503 9.75 21.32 15.44
CA SER A 503 11.00 21.56 16.18
C SER A 503 11.92 22.57 15.50
N SER A 504 12.00 22.54 14.16
CA SER A 504 12.85 23.43 13.37
C SER A 504 12.40 23.44 11.91
N PRO A 505 12.36 24.60 11.23
CA PRO A 505 12.10 24.69 9.79
C PRO A 505 13.11 23.89 8.95
N LEU A 506 14.38 23.84 9.36
CA LEU A 506 15.41 23.03 8.68
C LEU A 506 15.07 21.53 8.76
N ALA A 507 14.66 21.05 9.93
CA ALA A 507 14.24 19.67 10.13
C ALA A 507 13.00 19.32 9.28
N ALA A 508 12.02 20.23 9.24
CA ALA A 508 10.81 20.05 8.44
C ALA A 508 11.12 19.98 6.93
N ASN A 509 11.94 20.88 6.42
CA ASN A 509 12.39 20.89 5.03
C ASN A 509 13.11 19.59 4.68
N PHE A 510 13.97 19.09 5.55
CA PHE A 510 14.71 17.85 5.34
C PHE A 510 13.76 16.64 5.27
N VAL A 511 12.75 16.55 6.13
CA VAL A 511 11.73 15.51 6.07
C VAL A 511 10.98 15.57 4.74
N VAL A 512 10.52 16.74 4.31
CA VAL A 512 9.83 16.92 3.03
C VAL A 512 10.71 16.54 1.85
N GLU A 513 12.00 16.88 1.90
CA GLU A 513 12.96 16.53 0.86
C GLU A 513 13.10 15.01 0.72
N ILE A 514 13.20 14.27 1.83
CA ILE A 514 13.21 12.80 1.81
C ILE A 514 12.00 12.27 1.04
N PHE A 515 10.79 12.75 1.35
CA PHE A 515 9.58 12.28 0.65
C PHE A 515 9.59 12.57 -0.86
N LYS A 516 10.24 13.64 -1.29
CA LYS A 516 10.35 14.01 -2.70
C LYS A 516 11.35 13.15 -3.47
N ILE A 517 12.48 12.80 -2.86
CA ILE A 517 13.62 12.28 -3.60
C ILE A 517 14.00 10.83 -3.28
N ILE A 518 13.52 10.25 -2.16
CA ILE A 518 13.92 8.90 -1.71
C ILE A 518 13.61 7.80 -2.74
N ARG A 519 12.58 7.98 -3.56
CA ARG A 519 12.25 7.08 -4.67
C ARG A 519 13.45 6.84 -5.59
N GLY A 520 14.20 7.92 -5.92
CA GLY A 520 15.38 7.84 -6.78
C GLY A 520 16.52 6.98 -6.22
N TYR A 521 16.46 6.67 -4.92
CA TYR A 521 17.41 5.82 -4.20
C TYR A 521 16.84 4.45 -3.84
N GLY A 522 15.74 4.01 -4.49
CA GLY A 522 15.09 2.73 -4.21
C GLY A 522 14.41 2.67 -2.84
N GLY A 523 14.07 3.82 -2.27
CA GLY A 523 13.54 3.94 -0.91
C GLY A 523 12.06 4.30 -0.83
N ALA A 524 11.50 4.08 0.37
CA ALA A 524 10.20 4.50 0.83
C ALA A 524 10.33 5.37 2.07
N ALA A 525 9.63 6.51 2.12
CA ALA A 525 9.48 7.32 3.31
C ALA A 525 8.10 7.06 3.94
N ILE A 526 8.06 6.89 5.27
CA ILE A 526 6.84 6.61 6.02
C ILE A 526 6.68 7.67 7.10
N ALA A 527 5.64 8.48 7.00
CA ALA A 527 5.27 9.46 8.02
C ALA A 527 4.10 8.96 8.84
N VAL A 528 4.22 9.06 10.16
CA VAL A 528 3.12 8.75 11.09
C VAL A 528 2.78 9.99 11.89
N SER A 529 1.50 10.34 11.95
CA SER A 529 1.04 11.48 12.76
C SER A 529 -0.24 11.16 13.52
N GLN A 530 -0.29 11.58 14.78
CA GLN A 530 -1.52 11.55 15.59
C GLN A 530 -2.18 12.93 15.68
N ASP A 531 -1.40 13.96 15.53
CA ASP A 531 -1.89 15.33 15.53
C ASP A 531 -2.04 15.82 14.08
N ILE A 532 -3.28 15.71 13.59
CA ILE A 532 -3.62 16.03 12.21
C ILE A 532 -3.59 17.55 12.00
N GLU A 533 -4.05 18.33 12.99
CA GLU A 533 -4.06 19.79 12.91
C GLU A 533 -2.64 20.34 12.88
N ASP A 534 -1.79 19.88 13.79
CA ASP A 534 -0.39 20.28 13.84
C ASP A 534 0.37 19.86 12.59
N PHE A 535 0.06 18.67 12.06
CA PHE A 535 0.67 18.19 10.83
C PHE A 535 0.32 19.06 9.62
N PHE A 536 -0.93 19.56 9.54
CA PHE A 536 -1.38 20.40 8.44
C PHE A 536 -1.30 21.92 8.71
N SER A 537 -0.95 22.37 9.92
CA SER A 537 -0.78 23.80 10.24
C SER A 537 0.66 24.29 10.16
N ALA A 538 1.63 23.39 10.29
CA ALA A 538 3.04 23.76 10.24
C ALA A 538 3.39 24.50 8.94
N ASN A 539 3.95 25.70 9.03
CA ASN A 539 4.25 26.59 7.91
C ASN A 539 3.04 26.80 6.96
N GLY A 540 1.89 27.15 7.51
CA GLY A 540 0.67 27.36 6.71
C GLY A 540 0.13 26.10 6.02
N GLY A 541 0.56 24.92 6.47
CA GLY A 541 0.14 23.62 5.94
C GLY A 541 0.97 23.09 4.77
N GLU A 542 2.00 23.78 4.33
CA GLU A 542 2.82 23.39 3.18
C GLU A 542 3.52 22.04 3.39
N TYR A 543 4.12 21.84 4.58
CA TYR A 543 4.87 20.61 4.87
C TYR A 543 3.98 19.37 4.89
N GLY A 544 2.84 19.41 5.59
CA GLY A 544 1.91 18.30 5.65
C GLY A 544 1.33 17.96 4.28
N LYS A 545 0.92 18.98 3.52
CA LYS A 545 0.44 18.79 2.14
C LYS A 545 1.52 18.19 1.24
N ALA A 546 2.77 18.64 1.37
CA ALA A 546 3.89 18.10 0.60
C ALA A 546 4.13 16.62 0.92
N ILE A 547 4.08 16.20 2.18
CA ILE A 547 4.23 14.80 2.58
C ILE A 547 3.09 13.95 2.01
N ILE A 548 1.82 14.39 2.17
CA ILE A 548 0.65 13.65 1.68
C ILE A 548 0.65 13.53 0.16
N SER A 549 0.98 14.59 -0.56
CA SER A 549 1.02 14.57 -2.04
C SER A 549 2.15 13.70 -2.59
N ASN A 550 3.26 13.56 -1.85
CA ASN A 550 4.36 12.66 -2.21
C ASN A 550 4.22 11.25 -1.62
N SER A 551 3.14 10.95 -0.89
CA SER A 551 2.83 9.59 -0.41
C SER A 551 1.81 8.95 -1.33
N GLN A 552 2.21 7.91 -2.07
CA GLN A 552 1.30 7.17 -2.95
C GLN A 552 0.23 6.42 -2.14
N THR A 553 0.63 5.86 -1.01
CA THR A 553 -0.26 5.12 -0.12
C THR A 553 -0.56 5.94 1.14
N LYS A 554 -1.85 6.07 1.48
CA LYS A 554 -2.31 6.70 2.72
C LYS A 554 -3.10 5.68 3.52
N MET A 555 -2.80 5.60 4.80
CA MET A 555 -3.45 4.71 5.75
C MET A 555 -4.13 5.58 6.82
N ILE A 556 -5.44 5.67 6.76
CA ILE A 556 -6.22 6.51 7.66
C ILE A 556 -6.91 5.60 8.68
N LEU A 557 -6.48 5.67 9.92
CA LEU A 557 -7.10 5.01 11.05
C LEU A 557 -8.23 5.87 11.62
N GLY A 558 -8.90 5.40 12.69
CA GLY A 558 -9.96 6.17 13.33
C GLY A 558 -9.55 7.59 13.70
N LEU A 559 -10.40 8.57 13.38
CA LEU A 559 -10.22 10.00 13.63
C LEU A 559 -11.42 10.57 14.41
N GLU A 560 -11.21 11.69 15.07
CA GLU A 560 -12.32 12.52 15.58
C GLU A 560 -12.98 13.30 14.44
N SER A 561 -14.24 13.72 14.62
CA SER A 561 -15.04 14.30 13.53
C SER A 561 -14.40 15.51 12.85
N GLU A 562 -13.78 16.44 13.61
CA GLU A 562 -13.11 17.60 13.05
C GLU A 562 -11.88 17.22 12.21
N GLN A 563 -11.09 16.27 12.69
CA GLN A 563 -9.93 15.73 11.98
C GLN A 563 -10.36 14.97 10.72
N ALA A 564 -11.44 14.19 10.78
CA ALA A 564 -12.00 13.46 9.65
C ALA A 564 -12.49 14.41 8.55
N GLN A 565 -13.10 15.55 8.92
CA GLN A 565 -13.50 16.60 7.95
C GLN A 565 -12.29 17.25 7.27
N LEU A 566 -11.20 17.49 8.01
CA LEU A 566 -9.97 18.04 7.45
C LEU A 566 -9.35 17.06 6.45
N VAL A 567 -9.24 15.79 6.81
CA VAL A 567 -8.69 14.72 5.95
C VAL A 567 -9.59 14.50 4.73
N GLN A 568 -10.93 14.54 4.89
CA GLN A 568 -11.88 14.46 3.77
C GLN A 568 -11.60 15.53 2.71
N LYS A 569 -11.39 16.79 3.13
CA LYS A 569 -11.09 17.89 2.19
C LYS A 569 -9.76 17.72 1.47
N ILE A 570 -8.73 17.21 2.18
CA ILE A 570 -7.37 17.07 1.62
C ILE A 570 -7.29 15.90 0.66
N LEU A 571 -7.97 14.78 0.96
CA LEU A 571 -7.92 13.55 0.17
C LEU A 571 -9.12 13.40 -0.77
N ASN A 572 -10.07 14.34 -0.79
CA ASN A 572 -11.32 14.29 -1.55
C ASN A 572 -12.15 13.02 -1.27
N LEU A 573 -12.26 12.65 0.01
CA LEU A 573 -13.03 11.47 0.41
C LEU A 573 -14.54 11.73 0.30
N SER A 574 -15.30 10.67 0.07
CA SER A 574 -16.76 10.71 0.10
C SER A 574 -17.30 10.93 1.53
N ASN A 575 -18.57 11.30 1.63
CA ASN A 575 -19.23 11.42 2.94
C ASN A 575 -19.36 10.08 3.67
N LYS A 576 -19.42 8.96 2.93
CA LYS A 576 -19.44 7.61 3.50
C LYS A 576 -18.07 7.31 4.13
N GLU A 577 -16.99 7.44 3.38
CA GLU A 577 -15.63 7.18 3.87
C GLU A 577 -15.27 8.05 5.10
N ARG A 578 -15.69 9.31 5.11
CA ARG A 578 -15.52 10.16 6.30
C ARG A 578 -16.22 9.60 7.53
N LYS A 579 -17.49 9.18 7.38
CA LYS A 579 -18.25 8.57 8.49
C LYS A 579 -17.64 7.25 8.94
N ASP A 580 -17.17 6.43 8.01
CA ASP A 580 -16.49 5.17 8.33
C ASP A 580 -15.25 5.43 9.18
N ILE A 581 -14.39 6.40 8.80
CA ILE A 581 -13.20 6.80 9.56
C ILE A 581 -13.54 7.28 10.99
N GLU A 582 -14.66 7.99 11.17
CA GLU A 582 -15.12 8.44 12.49
C GLU A 582 -15.53 7.25 13.40
N MET A 583 -16.06 6.18 12.79
CA MET A 583 -16.56 5.00 13.48
C MET A 583 -15.55 3.86 13.61
N PHE A 584 -14.38 3.96 12.96
CA PHE A 584 -13.39 2.89 12.95
C PHE A 584 -12.98 2.46 14.36
N GLU A 585 -13.01 1.17 14.57
CA GLU A 585 -12.41 0.51 15.72
C GLU A 585 -10.89 0.40 15.56
N ARG A 586 -10.23 -0.05 16.62
CA ARG A 586 -8.78 -0.20 16.61
C ARG A 586 -8.33 -1.30 15.63
N GLY A 587 -7.53 -0.93 14.65
CA GLY A 587 -7.01 -1.82 13.61
C GLY A 587 -7.74 -1.70 12.28
N GLN A 588 -8.86 -0.99 12.23
CA GLN A 588 -9.54 -0.65 10.98
C GLN A 588 -8.87 0.54 10.32
N ILE A 589 -8.68 0.44 9.00
CA ILE A 589 -7.91 1.41 8.21
C ILE A 589 -8.63 1.65 6.89
N LEU A 590 -8.85 2.92 6.54
CA LEU A 590 -9.10 3.30 5.16
C LEU A 590 -7.75 3.35 4.44
N LEU A 591 -7.55 2.44 3.53
CA LEU A 591 -6.36 2.39 2.68
C LEU A 591 -6.66 3.11 1.36
N ALA A 592 -5.97 4.22 1.12
CA ALA A 592 -6.02 4.95 -0.13
C ALA A 592 -4.70 4.71 -0.88
N SER A 593 -4.77 4.08 -2.04
CA SER A 593 -3.61 3.79 -2.89
C SER A 593 -3.99 3.94 -4.36
N ASN A 594 -3.16 4.62 -5.13
CA ASN A 594 -3.51 5.08 -6.47
C ASN A 594 -4.80 5.93 -6.47
N SER A 595 -5.80 5.55 -7.25
CA SER A 595 -7.13 6.18 -7.29
C SER A 595 -8.19 5.46 -6.46
N ASN A 596 -7.82 4.37 -5.79
CA ASN A 596 -8.76 3.49 -5.10
C ASN A 596 -8.66 3.67 -3.59
N THR A 597 -9.82 3.63 -2.95
CA THR A 597 -9.97 3.64 -1.49
C THR A 597 -10.81 2.44 -1.07
N PHE A 598 -10.39 1.73 -0.02
CA PHE A 598 -11.13 0.62 0.54
C PHE A 598 -10.75 0.42 2.02
N THR A 599 -11.65 -0.18 2.76
CA THR A 599 -11.47 -0.42 4.18
C THR A 599 -10.88 -1.79 4.44
N ILE A 600 -9.86 -1.87 5.29
CA ILE A 600 -9.23 -3.12 5.71
C ILE A 600 -9.20 -3.26 7.22
N ASP A 601 -9.28 -4.50 7.69
CA ASP A 601 -8.87 -4.88 9.03
C ASP A 601 -7.39 -5.28 8.98
N PHE A 602 -6.54 -4.48 9.63
CA PHE A 602 -5.10 -4.72 9.68
C PHE A 602 -4.78 -5.85 10.65
N ILE A 603 -4.61 -7.06 10.14
CA ILE A 603 -4.48 -8.27 10.94
C ILE A 603 -3.03 -8.60 11.31
N ALA A 604 -2.87 -9.17 12.50
CA ALA A 604 -1.61 -9.70 12.99
C ALA A 604 -1.81 -11.10 13.59
N SER A 605 -0.85 -11.99 13.40
CA SER A 605 -0.80 -13.27 14.10
C SER A 605 -0.63 -13.06 15.62
N GLN A 606 -0.92 -14.08 16.41
CA GLN A 606 -0.69 -14.01 17.87
C GLN A 606 0.79 -13.71 18.20
N PHE A 607 1.71 -14.32 17.47
CA PHE A 607 3.15 -14.07 17.63
C PHE A 607 3.50 -12.62 17.31
N GLU A 608 3.03 -12.07 16.18
CA GLU A 608 3.24 -10.68 15.81
C GLU A 608 2.65 -9.73 16.86
N THR A 609 1.43 -10.01 17.32
CA THR A 609 0.78 -9.22 18.35
C THR A 609 1.61 -9.16 19.64
N LYS A 610 2.20 -10.27 20.09
CA LYS A 610 3.11 -10.31 21.26
C LYS A 610 4.34 -9.42 21.07
N LEU A 611 4.88 -9.33 19.86
CA LEU A 611 6.06 -8.52 19.56
C LEU A 611 5.77 -7.02 19.53
N VAL A 612 4.67 -6.61 18.88
CA VAL A 612 4.43 -5.20 18.56
C VAL A 612 3.36 -4.52 19.42
N THR A 613 2.68 -5.25 20.31
CA THR A 613 1.61 -4.67 21.15
C THR A 613 2.13 -3.59 22.09
N THR A 614 1.40 -2.49 22.17
CA THR A 614 1.56 -1.40 23.14
C THR A 614 0.44 -1.40 24.18
N ASP A 615 -0.50 -2.35 24.10
CA ASP A 615 -1.62 -2.49 25.01
C ASP A 615 -1.18 -2.96 26.38
N ARG A 616 -1.52 -2.19 27.44
CA ARG A 616 -1.08 -2.46 28.83
C ARG A 616 -1.57 -3.81 29.34
N LYS A 617 -2.79 -4.24 28.97
CA LYS A 617 -3.34 -5.54 29.42
C LYS A 617 -2.57 -6.68 28.78
N LYS A 618 -2.31 -6.62 27.47
CA LYS A 618 -1.51 -7.62 26.76
C LYS A 618 -0.05 -7.61 27.23
N LEU A 619 0.52 -6.45 27.52
CA LEU A 619 1.87 -6.35 28.11
C LEU A 619 1.96 -7.04 29.48
N ALA A 620 0.95 -6.83 30.34
CA ALA A 620 0.91 -7.48 31.64
C ALA A 620 0.77 -9.03 31.54
N GLN A 621 0.08 -9.52 30.50
CA GLN A 621 0.02 -10.96 30.21
C GLN A 621 1.40 -11.51 29.78
N ILE A 622 2.10 -10.81 28.87
CA ILE A 622 3.44 -11.20 28.41
C ILE A 622 4.42 -11.27 29.58
N VAL A 623 4.36 -10.31 30.53
CA VAL A 623 5.21 -10.33 31.74
C VAL A 623 4.90 -11.51 32.66
N LYS A 624 3.66 -11.99 32.69
CA LYS A 624 3.28 -13.17 33.50
C LYS A 624 3.67 -14.50 32.84
N GLU A 625 3.80 -14.52 31.50
CA GLU A 625 4.16 -15.71 30.72
C GLU A 625 5.68 -15.94 30.65
N ASN A 626 6.50 -14.89 30.89
CA ASN A 626 7.97 -14.94 30.97
C ASN A 626 8.45 -14.96 32.42
#